data_c2f89b5366eca12a4eb75ada88a6d752
#
_entry.id   c2f89b5366eca12a4eb75ada88a6d752
#
_cell.length_a   1.000
_cell.length_b   1.000
_cell.length_c   1.000
_cell.angle_alpha   90.00
_cell.angle_beta   90.00
_cell.angle_gamma   90.00
#
_symmetry.space_group_name_H-M   'P 1'
#
loop_
_entity.id
_entity.type
_entity.pdbx_description
1 polymer ?
#
loop_
_entity_poly.entity_id
_entity_poly.type
_entity_poly.pdbx_seq_one_letter_code
_entity_poly.pdbx_strand_id
1 'polypeptide(L)'
;MSMTTAEFIREYRERDIRQLALQANRFPDVDMPYALDQIQGWQIARRKLPKWAACDGVIFPPHLSMEQCSSEPTAQYKLNLAMEWTCRIESSELRVESSEREVESSELRVESSEEGVDNSSEQPATLNSQLSTLNSQFSILNSQLSTHNCHASRMTDLTGGFGVDFSFTSCAFAAATYVERNEQLCHIVEHNLPLLGLNNATVVCADAVEYLSTVEPQTMLFLDPARRDEHGAKTVMLADCTPDVVQLLPQLLEKSRFTMLKLSPMLDWHKAVDDLQGTVREVHIVSVGGECKELLLVLSTVVESELKVYCADLSTASDTSSLFVYTPGSSAPVANSKLKTQNSKFVHEPNASIMKAGCFDELALAYGVSPVSRNSHLFLSDEPIEDFPGRSFVVERVTTMNKGELRKALAGIEKANIATRNFPLTVAELRKRLKIKDGGDVYIFATTTAEGEHLLLISRKYR
;
A
#
# COMPACT_ATOMS: atom_id res chain seq x y z
N MET A 1 -19.07 28.24 -35.63
CA MET A 1 -18.95 26.76 -35.69
C MET A 1 -19.53 26.24 -34.41
N SER A 2 -20.38 25.23 -34.51
CA SER A 2 -20.91 24.51 -33.35
C SER A 2 -19.78 23.70 -32.71
N MET A 3 -19.63 23.81 -31.40
CA MET A 3 -18.59 23.07 -30.64
C MET A 3 -19.15 21.69 -30.27
N THR A 4 -18.42 20.63 -30.55
CA THR A 4 -18.80 19.28 -30.15
C THR A 4 -18.52 19.06 -28.66
N THR A 5 -19.17 18.07 -28.06
CA THR A 5 -18.95 17.69 -26.65
C THR A 5 -17.47 17.33 -26.37
N ALA A 6 -16.81 16.63 -27.30
CA ALA A 6 -15.40 16.26 -27.17
C ALA A 6 -14.45 17.49 -27.23
N GLU A 7 -14.74 18.45 -28.12
CA GLU A 7 -13.99 19.72 -28.19
C GLU A 7 -14.18 20.53 -26.92
N PHE A 8 -15.41 20.60 -26.40
CA PHE A 8 -15.72 21.29 -25.15
C PHE A 8 -14.93 20.69 -23.97
N ILE A 9 -14.93 19.36 -23.80
CA ILE A 9 -14.19 18.67 -22.75
C ILE A 9 -12.70 19.05 -22.83
N ARG A 10 -12.10 18.97 -24.03
CA ARG A 10 -10.68 19.25 -24.24
C ARG A 10 -10.33 20.70 -23.91
N GLU A 11 -11.14 21.65 -24.35
CA GLU A 11 -10.89 23.10 -24.18
C GLU A 11 -11.10 23.57 -22.74
N TYR A 12 -12.11 22.99 -22.04
CA TYR A 12 -12.53 23.47 -20.72
C TYR A 12 -12.12 22.56 -19.55
N ARG A 13 -11.37 21.50 -19.77
CA ARG A 13 -11.02 20.49 -18.72
C ARG A 13 -10.29 21.07 -17.50
N GLU A 14 -9.67 22.25 -17.61
CA GLU A 14 -8.98 22.91 -16.49
C GLU A 14 -9.86 23.95 -15.76
N ARG A 15 -11.05 24.22 -16.26
CA ARG A 15 -11.97 25.19 -15.68
C ARG A 15 -12.74 24.64 -14.49
N ASP A 16 -13.22 25.54 -13.66
CA ASP A 16 -14.12 25.20 -12.54
C ASP A 16 -15.46 24.68 -13.07
N ILE A 17 -15.82 23.44 -12.66
CA ILE A 17 -17.02 22.73 -13.12
C ILE A 17 -18.31 23.51 -12.82
N ARG A 18 -18.37 24.17 -11.64
CA ARG A 18 -19.56 24.94 -11.23
C ARG A 18 -19.78 26.13 -12.14
N GLN A 19 -18.70 26.80 -12.56
CA GLN A 19 -18.77 27.88 -13.50
C GLN A 19 -19.18 27.41 -14.90
N LEU A 20 -18.73 26.25 -15.34
CA LEU A 20 -19.12 25.67 -16.62
C LEU A 20 -20.61 25.28 -16.62
N ALA A 21 -21.10 24.68 -15.55
CA ALA A 21 -22.51 24.30 -15.39
C ALA A 21 -23.44 25.56 -15.52
N LEU A 22 -23.05 26.68 -14.94
CA LEU A 22 -23.81 27.95 -15.04
C LEU A 22 -23.82 28.52 -16.46
N GLN A 23 -22.90 28.12 -17.33
CA GLN A 23 -22.78 28.57 -18.71
C GLN A 23 -23.36 27.59 -19.74
N ALA A 24 -24.01 26.50 -19.29
CA ALA A 24 -24.53 25.46 -20.15
C ALA A 24 -25.37 25.96 -21.34
N ASN A 25 -26.21 26.97 -21.13
CA ASN A 25 -27.06 27.57 -22.17
C ASN A 25 -26.28 28.23 -23.34
N ARG A 26 -24.98 28.46 -23.20
CA ARG A 26 -24.13 29.03 -24.28
C ARG A 26 -23.65 27.94 -25.26
N PHE A 27 -23.83 26.70 -24.93
CA PHE A 27 -23.32 25.53 -25.67
C PHE A 27 -24.45 24.51 -25.94
N PRO A 28 -25.45 24.87 -26.77
CA PRO A 28 -26.66 24.07 -26.95
C PRO A 28 -26.40 22.69 -27.58
N ASP A 29 -25.30 22.53 -28.31
CA ASP A 29 -24.92 21.29 -29.01
C ASP A 29 -24.02 20.36 -28.17
N VAL A 30 -23.69 20.78 -26.96
CA VAL A 30 -22.84 20.00 -26.01
C VAL A 30 -23.73 19.21 -25.06
N ASP A 31 -23.49 17.92 -24.95
CA ASP A 31 -24.02 17.11 -23.85
C ASP A 31 -23.35 17.55 -22.54
N MET A 32 -23.93 18.57 -21.92
CA MET A 32 -23.33 19.22 -20.78
C MET A 32 -23.18 18.30 -19.54
N PRO A 33 -24.18 17.48 -19.17
CA PRO A 33 -24.02 16.51 -18.09
C PRO A 33 -22.82 15.61 -18.29
N TYR A 34 -22.72 14.96 -19.44
CA TYR A 34 -21.60 14.10 -19.78
C TYR A 34 -20.27 14.86 -19.80
N ALA A 35 -20.24 16.04 -20.41
CA ALA A 35 -19.01 16.85 -20.47
C ALA A 35 -18.49 17.23 -19.08
N LEU A 36 -19.37 17.62 -18.16
CA LEU A 36 -18.99 17.98 -16.79
C LEU A 36 -18.48 16.75 -16.01
N ASP A 37 -19.10 15.60 -16.17
CA ASP A 37 -18.63 14.35 -15.56
C ASP A 37 -17.24 13.97 -16.08
N GLN A 38 -16.99 14.06 -17.38
CA GLN A 38 -15.67 13.80 -17.98
C GLN A 38 -14.61 14.80 -17.51
N ILE A 39 -14.94 16.09 -17.45
CA ILE A 39 -14.04 17.13 -16.94
C ILE A 39 -13.69 16.85 -15.47
N GLN A 40 -14.68 16.50 -14.65
CA GLN A 40 -14.46 16.15 -13.24
C GLN A 40 -13.57 14.91 -13.10
N GLY A 41 -13.85 13.87 -13.87
CA GLY A 41 -13.05 12.66 -13.93
C GLY A 41 -11.60 12.95 -14.29
N TRP A 42 -11.37 13.76 -15.32
CA TRP A 42 -10.03 14.19 -15.73
C TRP A 42 -9.30 15.01 -14.64
N GLN A 43 -10.00 15.93 -13.97
CA GLN A 43 -9.41 16.74 -12.89
C GLN A 43 -8.98 15.89 -11.68
N ILE A 44 -9.73 14.84 -11.35
CA ILE A 44 -9.34 13.87 -10.33
C ILE A 44 -8.15 13.05 -10.84
N ALA A 45 -8.24 12.52 -12.07
CA ALA A 45 -7.21 11.69 -12.68
C ALA A 45 -5.86 12.42 -12.79
N ARG A 46 -5.84 13.71 -13.10
CA ARG A 46 -4.62 14.52 -13.17
C ARG A 46 -3.74 14.42 -11.91
N ARG A 47 -4.36 14.22 -10.74
CA ARG A 47 -3.65 14.07 -9.46
C ARG A 47 -3.47 12.63 -9.04
N LYS A 48 -4.46 11.79 -9.33
CA LYS A 48 -4.54 10.42 -8.84
C LYS A 48 -3.95 9.40 -9.81
N LEU A 49 -4.11 9.66 -11.12
CA LEU A 49 -3.75 8.80 -12.26
C LEU A 49 -3.14 9.63 -13.40
N PRO A 50 -1.99 10.28 -13.22
CA PRO A 50 -1.42 11.19 -14.19
C PRO A 50 -1.18 10.56 -15.58
N LYS A 51 -0.82 9.28 -15.67
CA LYS A 51 -0.67 8.56 -16.95
C LYS A 51 -2.00 8.46 -17.70
N TRP A 52 -3.10 8.19 -17.01
CA TRP A 52 -4.44 8.15 -17.62
C TRP A 52 -4.90 9.53 -18.07
N ALA A 53 -4.66 10.56 -17.26
CA ALA A 53 -5.01 11.95 -17.61
C ALA A 53 -4.20 12.50 -18.80
N ALA A 54 -3.01 11.96 -19.05
CA ALA A 54 -2.18 12.30 -20.21
C ALA A 54 -2.63 11.60 -21.51
N CYS A 55 -3.46 10.55 -21.42
CA CYS A 55 -3.96 9.81 -22.55
C CYS A 55 -5.24 10.44 -23.07
N ASP A 56 -5.21 10.98 -24.28
CA ASP A 56 -6.40 11.60 -24.89
C ASP A 56 -7.43 10.53 -25.28
N GLY A 57 -8.70 10.81 -25.05
CA GLY A 57 -9.81 9.94 -25.40
C GLY A 57 -10.23 8.95 -24.31
N VAL A 58 -9.52 8.90 -23.18
CA VAL A 58 -9.94 8.08 -22.01
C VAL A 58 -11.30 8.59 -21.49
N ILE A 59 -12.22 7.64 -21.30
CA ILE A 59 -13.53 7.88 -20.69
C ILE A 59 -13.42 7.60 -19.19
N PHE A 60 -13.85 8.59 -18.38
CA PHE A 60 -13.87 8.46 -16.92
C PHE A 60 -15.25 8.03 -16.44
N PRO A 61 -15.34 7.13 -15.45
CA PRO A 61 -16.60 6.67 -14.88
C PRO A 61 -17.20 7.77 -13.96
N PRO A 62 -18.43 7.56 -13.46
CA PRO A 62 -19.03 8.44 -12.48
C PRO A 62 -18.12 8.71 -11.28
N HIS A 63 -18.26 9.88 -10.67
CA HIS A 63 -17.41 10.40 -9.60
C HIS A 63 -17.08 9.39 -8.48
N LEU A 64 -18.06 8.60 -8.03
CA LEU A 64 -17.88 7.62 -6.96
C LEU A 64 -16.79 6.58 -7.29
N SER A 65 -16.81 6.06 -8.52
CA SER A 65 -15.79 5.10 -8.97
C SER A 65 -14.40 5.72 -9.04
N MET A 66 -14.30 7.00 -9.41
CA MET A 66 -13.04 7.76 -9.40
C MET A 66 -12.48 7.97 -8.00
N GLU A 67 -13.34 8.19 -7.00
CA GLU A 67 -12.90 8.32 -5.61
C GLU A 67 -12.39 7.00 -5.03
N GLN A 68 -13.05 5.89 -5.35
CA GLN A 68 -12.76 4.57 -4.81
C GLN A 68 -11.61 3.83 -5.50
N CYS A 69 -11.28 4.15 -6.75
CA CYS A 69 -10.20 3.47 -7.46
C CYS A 69 -8.82 3.71 -6.81
N SER A 70 -7.88 2.86 -7.10
CA SER A 70 -6.48 3.00 -6.67
C SER A 70 -5.84 4.29 -7.22
N SER A 71 -4.80 4.76 -6.56
CA SER A 71 -3.90 5.78 -7.11
C SER A 71 -2.80 5.15 -7.96
N GLU A 72 -2.18 5.91 -8.84
CA GLU A 72 -1.07 5.42 -9.67
C GLU A 72 0.08 4.81 -8.83
N PRO A 73 0.55 5.42 -7.72
CA PRO A 73 1.57 4.80 -6.88
C PRO A 73 1.16 3.44 -6.30
N THR A 74 -0.10 3.28 -5.86
CA THR A 74 -0.57 2.00 -5.31
C THR A 74 -0.79 0.96 -6.39
N ALA A 75 -1.23 1.34 -7.59
CA ALA A 75 -1.35 0.45 -8.73
C ALA A 75 0.04 -0.01 -9.23
N GLN A 76 1.02 0.89 -9.29
CA GLN A 76 2.40 0.55 -9.60
C GLN A 76 3.02 -0.41 -8.56
N TYR A 77 2.70 -0.24 -7.29
CA TYR A 77 3.14 -1.16 -6.23
C TYR A 77 2.62 -2.58 -6.47
N LYS A 78 1.33 -2.72 -6.84
CA LYS A 78 0.71 -4.01 -7.19
C LYS A 78 1.34 -4.64 -8.44
N LEU A 79 1.66 -3.85 -9.46
CA LEU A 79 2.42 -4.35 -10.62
C LEU A 79 3.76 -4.95 -10.19
N ASN A 80 4.54 -4.21 -9.40
CA ASN A 80 5.85 -4.68 -8.93
C ASN A 80 5.73 -5.98 -8.13
N LEU A 81 4.72 -6.07 -7.26
CA LEU A 81 4.44 -7.27 -6.48
C LEU A 81 4.03 -8.45 -7.37
N ALA A 82 3.19 -8.21 -8.38
CA ALA A 82 2.78 -9.25 -9.35
C ALA A 82 3.99 -9.79 -10.12
N MET A 83 4.89 -8.91 -10.56
CA MET A 83 6.14 -9.30 -11.24
C MET A 83 7.04 -10.15 -10.34
N GLU A 84 7.25 -9.70 -9.11
CA GLU A 84 8.09 -10.42 -8.14
C GLU A 84 7.56 -11.84 -7.87
N TRP A 85 6.25 -11.97 -7.65
CA TRP A 85 5.62 -13.26 -7.41
C TRP A 85 5.64 -14.17 -8.64
N THR A 86 5.41 -13.63 -9.83
CA THR A 86 5.53 -14.40 -11.08
C THR A 86 6.94 -14.97 -11.25
N CYS A 87 7.97 -14.16 -11.03
CA CYS A 87 9.36 -14.65 -11.07
C CYS A 87 9.67 -15.72 -10.02
N ARG A 88 9.12 -15.60 -8.81
CA ARG A 88 9.30 -16.62 -7.74
C ARG A 88 8.66 -17.95 -8.13
N ILE A 89 7.44 -17.92 -8.69
CA ILE A 89 6.74 -19.11 -9.14
C ILE A 89 7.54 -19.81 -10.25
N GLU A 90 7.94 -19.09 -11.29
CA GLU A 90 8.75 -19.64 -12.40
C GLU A 90 10.06 -20.24 -11.89
N SER A 91 10.74 -19.56 -10.97
CA SER A 91 11.99 -20.06 -10.37
C SER A 91 11.78 -21.33 -9.52
N SER A 92 10.65 -21.47 -8.84
CA SER A 92 10.33 -22.67 -8.05
C SER A 92 10.02 -23.87 -8.95
N GLU A 93 9.31 -23.66 -10.04
CA GLU A 93 8.98 -24.70 -11.02
C GLU A 93 10.23 -25.25 -11.71
N LEU A 94 11.17 -24.38 -12.11
CA LEU A 94 12.44 -24.78 -12.70
C LEU A 94 13.31 -25.64 -11.77
N ARG A 95 13.25 -25.37 -10.46
CA ARG A 95 13.96 -26.19 -9.44
C ARG A 95 13.36 -27.58 -9.28
N VAL A 96 12.04 -27.68 -9.31
CA VAL A 96 11.35 -28.98 -9.25
C VAL A 96 11.69 -29.82 -10.48
N GLU A 97 11.59 -29.26 -11.69
CA GLU A 97 11.94 -29.95 -12.94
C GLU A 97 13.41 -30.39 -12.98
N SER A 98 14.33 -29.58 -12.43
CA SER A 98 15.75 -29.93 -12.40
C SER A 98 16.00 -31.08 -11.40
N SER A 99 15.35 -31.06 -10.24
CA SER A 99 15.47 -32.14 -9.23
C SER A 99 14.85 -33.46 -9.72
N GLU A 100 13.74 -33.43 -10.44
CA GLU A 100 13.13 -34.62 -11.04
C GLU A 100 14.05 -35.24 -12.12
N ARG A 101 14.69 -34.41 -12.95
CA ARG A 101 15.69 -34.88 -13.94
C ARG A 101 16.96 -35.45 -13.28
N GLU A 102 17.38 -34.89 -12.14
CA GLU A 102 18.51 -35.46 -11.37
C GLU A 102 18.15 -36.80 -10.72
N VAL A 103 16.91 -36.95 -10.22
CA VAL A 103 16.43 -38.26 -9.68
C VAL A 103 16.33 -39.28 -10.80
N GLU A 104 15.75 -38.98 -11.96
CA GLU A 104 15.75 -39.89 -13.11
C GLU A 104 17.15 -40.22 -13.60
N SER A 105 18.11 -39.30 -13.52
CA SER A 105 19.50 -39.54 -13.90
C SER A 105 20.30 -40.29 -12.83
N SER A 106 19.90 -40.22 -11.54
CA SER A 106 20.55 -40.89 -10.43
C SER A 106 20.11 -42.37 -10.25
N GLU A 107 18.92 -42.74 -10.71
CA GLU A 107 18.50 -44.15 -10.78
C GLU A 107 19.36 -44.95 -11.78
N LEU A 108 20.09 -44.30 -12.68
CA LEU A 108 21.03 -44.90 -13.63
C LEU A 108 22.50 -44.91 -13.14
N ARG A 109 22.80 -44.38 -11.95
CA ARG A 109 24.15 -44.36 -11.37
C ARG A 109 24.12 -44.69 -9.87
N VAL A 110 24.23 -45.94 -9.54
CA VAL A 110 24.73 -46.37 -8.23
C VAL A 110 26.22 -46.54 -8.37
N GLU A 111 27.03 -45.64 -7.82
CA GLU A 111 28.24 -45.91 -7.04
C GLU A 111 29.06 -44.64 -6.80
N SER A 112 29.38 -44.48 -5.52
CA SER A 112 30.54 -43.79 -4.91
C SER A 112 30.66 -42.25 -4.99
N SER A 113 30.53 -41.54 -3.91
CA SER A 113 31.58 -41.07 -2.99
C SER A 113 31.07 -39.93 -2.13
N GLU A 114 31.31 -40.02 -0.84
CA GLU A 114 31.15 -38.99 0.19
C GLU A 114 32.19 -37.89 -0.02
N GLU A 115 31.79 -36.62 0.10
CA GLU A 115 32.65 -35.57 0.64
C GLU A 115 31.85 -34.27 0.90
N GLY A 116 31.89 -33.86 2.16
CA GLY A 116 32.13 -32.51 2.64
C GLY A 116 31.03 -31.43 2.45
N VAL A 117 30.15 -31.28 3.45
CA VAL A 117 29.31 -30.06 3.57
C VAL A 117 30.07 -29.00 4.35
N ASP A 118 30.42 -27.92 3.67
CA ASP A 118 30.99 -26.74 4.29
C ASP A 118 29.84 -25.74 4.64
N ASN A 119 29.64 -25.53 5.94
CA ASN A 119 28.66 -24.62 6.49
C ASN A 119 29.28 -23.20 6.56
N SER A 120 29.02 -22.35 5.58
CA SER A 120 29.30 -20.94 5.69
C SER A 120 28.06 -20.17 6.22
N SER A 121 28.20 -19.70 7.46
CA SER A 121 27.25 -18.83 8.15
C SER A 121 27.14 -17.48 7.44
N GLU A 122 26.02 -17.20 6.81
CA GLU A 122 25.68 -15.84 6.34
C GLU A 122 25.28 -14.96 7.53
N GLN A 123 26.01 -13.85 7.71
CA GLN A 123 25.63 -12.78 8.62
C GLN A 123 24.43 -12.01 8.07
N PRO A 124 23.48 -11.54 8.90
CA PRO A 124 22.34 -10.76 8.44
C PRO A 124 22.80 -9.42 7.84
N ALA A 125 22.50 -9.21 6.57
CA ALA A 125 22.75 -7.97 5.87
C ALA A 125 21.98 -6.80 6.51
N THR A 126 22.63 -5.64 6.63
CA THR A 126 22.05 -4.42 7.20
C THR A 126 20.88 -3.90 6.35
N LEU A 127 19.84 -3.34 6.98
CA LEU A 127 18.57 -2.89 6.38
C LEU A 127 18.74 -2.00 5.13
N ASN A 128 19.79 -1.16 5.09
CA ASN A 128 20.13 -0.32 3.93
C ASN A 128 20.54 -1.09 2.68
N SER A 129 21.10 -2.30 2.85
CA SER A 129 21.41 -3.17 1.72
C SER A 129 20.14 -3.78 1.11
N GLN A 130 19.08 -3.95 1.90
CA GLN A 130 17.82 -4.52 1.41
C GLN A 130 17.00 -3.52 0.58
N LEU A 131 16.97 -2.23 0.94
CA LEU A 131 16.29 -1.18 0.15
C LEU A 131 17.03 -0.86 -1.16
N SER A 132 18.35 -0.76 -1.12
CA SER A 132 19.16 -0.60 -2.32
C SER A 132 19.11 -1.84 -3.20
N THR A 133 18.99 -3.03 -2.60
CA THR A 133 18.82 -4.31 -3.29
C THR A 133 17.43 -4.41 -3.91
N LEU A 134 16.36 -4.00 -3.23
CA LEU A 134 15.00 -3.93 -3.81
C LEU A 134 14.91 -2.93 -4.96
N ASN A 135 15.42 -1.71 -4.82
CA ASN A 135 15.44 -0.73 -5.90
C ASN A 135 16.35 -1.17 -7.07
N SER A 136 17.48 -1.82 -6.78
CA SER A 136 18.33 -2.42 -7.81
C SER A 136 17.72 -3.70 -8.40
N GLN A 137 17.02 -4.50 -7.62
CA GLN A 137 16.24 -5.65 -8.10
C GLN A 137 15.08 -5.19 -8.97
N PHE A 138 14.37 -4.11 -8.66
CA PHE A 138 13.33 -3.51 -9.51
C PHE A 138 13.91 -2.95 -10.81
N SER A 139 15.10 -2.35 -10.81
CA SER A 139 15.77 -1.89 -12.04
C SER A 139 16.31 -3.06 -12.86
N ILE A 140 16.80 -4.12 -12.23
CA ILE A 140 17.25 -5.35 -12.86
C ILE A 140 16.06 -6.16 -13.38
N LEU A 141 14.96 -6.26 -12.62
CA LEU A 141 13.70 -6.87 -13.07
C LEU A 141 13.13 -6.16 -14.30
N ASN A 142 13.11 -4.83 -14.33
CA ASN A 142 12.70 -4.06 -15.50
C ASN A 142 13.61 -4.30 -16.72
N SER A 143 14.90 -4.56 -16.52
CA SER A 143 15.82 -4.92 -17.59
C SER A 143 15.74 -6.41 -17.99
N GLN A 144 15.39 -7.29 -17.07
CA GLN A 144 15.23 -8.74 -17.30
C GLN A 144 13.87 -9.10 -17.91
N LEU A 145 12.80 -8.30 -17.68
CA LEU A 145 11.51 -8.47 -18.35
C LEU A 145 11.58 -8.32 -19.86
N SER A 146 12.56 -7.58 -20.38
CA SER A 146 12.82 -7.53 -21.81
C SER A 146 13.45 -8.82 -22.36
N THR A 147 13.87 -9.76 -21.51
CA THR A 147 14.59 -10.99 -21.89
C THR A 147 13.94 -12.29 -21.37
N HIS A 148 12.97 -12.22 -20.43
CA HIS A 148 12.25 -13.42 -19.95
C HIS A 148 11.01 -13.70 -20.81
N ASN A 149 10.97 -14.91 -21.33
CA ASN A 149 9.86 -15.47 -22.11
C ASN A 149 8.66 -15.76 -21.19
N CYS A 150 7.93 -14.71 -20.74
CA CYS A 150 6.65 -14.86 -20.04
C CYS A 150 5.51 -15.34 -20.97
N HIS A 151 5.82 -16.12 -22.01
CA HIS A 151 4.86 -16.49 -23.06
C HIS A 151 3.66 -17.32 -22.59
N ALA A 152 3.63 -17.81 -21.35
CA ALA A 152 2.55 -18.62 -20.81
C ALA A 152 1.85 -18.03 -19.60
N SER A 153 2.33 -16.91 -19.03
CA SER A 153 1.75 -16.35 -17.80
C SER A 153 0.42 -15.67 -18.07
N ARG A 154 -0.58 -15.99 -17.24
CA ARG A 154 -1.95 -15.45 -17.37
C ARG A 154 -2.43 -14.86 -16.05
N MET A 155 -3.17 -13.78 -16.12
CA MET A 155 -3.88 -13.24 -14.97
C MET A 155 -5.36 -13.03 -15.24
N THR A 156 -6.16 -13.09 -14.19
CA THR A 156 -7.54 -12.65 -14.20
C THR A 156 -7.80 -11.75 -13.01
N ASP A 157 -8.33 -10.55 -13.28
CA ASP A 157 -8.93 -9.68 -12.27
C ASP A 157 -10.42 -9.97 -12.21
N LEU A 158 -10.89 -10.56 -11.10
CA LEU A 158 -12.26 -10.99 -10.90
C LEU A 158 -13.21 -9.85 -10.47
N THR A 159 -12.67 -8.68 -10.16
CA THR A 159 -13.41 -7.52 -9.63
C THR A 159 -12.90 -6.22 -10.23
N GLY A 160 -12.82 -6.19 -11.55
CA GLY A 160 -12.08 -5.18 -12.32
C GLY A 160 -12.43 -3.72 -12.07
N GLY A 161 -13.69 -3.41 -11.72
CA GLY A 161 -14.13 -2.05 -11.39
C GLY A 161 -13.83 -1.05 -12.52
N PHE A 162 -13.18 0.07 -12.22
CA PHE A 162 -12.75 1.01 -13.27
C PHE A 162 -11.50 0.54 -14.03
N GLY A 163 -10.87 -0.56 -13.65
CA GLY A 163 -9.73 -1.14 -14.37
C GLY A 163 -8.38 -0.49 -14.07
N VAL A 164 -8.26 0.34 -13.02
CA VAL A 164 -6.98 0.99 -12.70
C VAL A 164 -5.94 -0.05 -12.29
N ASP A 165 -6.22 -0.88 -11.29
CA ASP A 165 -5.30 -1.92 -10.84
C ASP A 165 -4.98 -2.90 -11.97
N PHE A 166 -6.00 -3.32 -12.71
CA PHE A 166 -5.87 -4.17 -13.88
C PHE A 166 -4.94 -3.58 -14.93
N SER A 167 -5.05 -2.29 -15.25
CA SER A 167 -4.24 -1.63 -16.27
C SER A 167 -2.74 -1.63 -15.97
N PHE A 168 -2.37 -1.71 -14.69
CA PHE A 168 -0.97 -1.84 -14.27
C PHE A 168 -0.57 -3.32 -14.19
N THR A 169 -1.32 -4.13 -13.43
CA THR A 169 -0.93 -5.52 -13.17
C THR A 169 -0.90 -6.38 -14.43
N SER A 170 -1.79 -6.13 -15.39
CA SER A 170 -1.81 -6.84 -16.68
C SER A 170 -0.52 -6.73 -17.49
N CYS A 171 0.27 -5.69 -17.27
CA CYS A 171 1.57 -5.50 -17.94
C CYS A 171 2.61 -6.59 -17.56
N ALA A 172 2.41 -7.29 -16.45
CA ALA A 172 3.30 -8.37 -15.99
C ALA A 172 3.00 -9.73 -16.65
N PHE A 173 1.95 -9.84 -17.49
CA PHE A 173 1.47 -11.12 -18.01
C PHE A 173 1.33 -11.12 -19.52
N ALA A 174 1.47 -12.31 -20.12
CA ALA A 174 1.30 -12.49 -21.57
C ALA A 174 -0.17 -12.33 -22.01
N ALA A 175 -1.11 -12.72 -21.14
CA ALA A 175 -2.52 -12.53 -21.34
C ALA A 175 -3.21 -12.15 -20.04
N ALA A 176 -4.17 -11.22 -20.11
CA ALA A 176 -4.89 -10.74 -18.95
C ALA A 176 -6.39 -10.69 -19.24
N THR A 177 -7.22 -11.12 -18.27
CA THR A 177 -8.66 -11.05 -18.35
C THR A 177 -9.20 -10.13 -17.24
N TYR A 178 -9.98 -9.16 -17.66
CA TYR A 178 -10.72 -8.27 -16.78
C TYR A 178 -12.16 -8.78 -16.68
N VAL A 179 -12.65 -8.98 -15.44
CA VAL A 179 -14.01 -9.43 -15.16
C VAL A 179 -14.72 -8.40 -14.30
N GLU A 180 -15.89 -7.95 -14.72
CA GLU A 180 -16.74 -6.99 -14.00
C GLU A 180 -18.20 -7.26 -14.32
N ARG A 181 -19.08 -7.16 -13.33
CA ARG A 181 -20.54 -7.38 -13.50
C ARG A 181 -21.29 -6.15 -14.01
N ASN A 182 -20.72 -4.97 -13.84
CA ASN A 182 -21.32 -3.70 -14.28
C ASN A 182 -21.02 -3.46 -15.76
N GLU A 183 -22.04 -3.62 -16.60
CA GLU A 183 -21.94 -3.47 -18.05
C GLU A 183 -21.39 -2.09 -18.48
N GLN A 184 -21.76 -1.02 -17.78
CA GLN A 184 -21.25 0.32 -18.10
C GLN A 184 -19.73 0.43 -17.86
N LEU A 185 -19.23 -0.15 -16.77
CA LEU A 185 -17.79 -0.20 -16.50
C LEU A 185 -17.08 -1.08 -17.52
N CYS A 186 -17.64 -2.22 -17.92
CA CYS A 186 -17.10 -3.07 -18.97
C CYS A 186 -16.90 -2.28 -20.26
N HIS A 187 -17.92 -1.54 -20.73
CA HIS A 187 -17.82 -0.72 -21.95
C HIS A 187 -16.77 0.39 -21.83
N ILE A 188 -16.69 1.06 -20.68
CA ILE A 188 -15.67 2.09 -20.44
C ILE A 188 -14.26 1.49 -20.50
N VAL A 189 -14.06 0.35 -19.85
CA VAL A 189 -12.75 -0.30 -19.79
C VAL A 189 -12.37 -0.87 -21.17
N GLU A 190 -13.30 -1.51 -21.88
CA GLU A 190 -13.08 -1.99 -23.25
C GLU A 190 -12.64 -0.87 -24.21
N HIS A 191 -13.21 0.33 -24.04
CA HIS A 191 -12.77 1.52 -24.78
C HIS A 191 -11.38 2.01 -24.34
N ASN A 192 -11.08 2.00 -23.05
CA ASN A 192 -9.88 2.61 -22.50
C ASN A 192 -8.61 1.72 -22.68
N LEU A 193 -8.72 0.40 -22.59
CA LEU A 193 -7.57 -0.51 -22.62
C LEU A 193 -6.68 -0.32 -23.87
N PRO A 194 -7.21 -0.25 -25.11
CA PRO A 194 -6.39 0.02 -26.28
C PRO A 194 -5.67 1.37 -26.24
N LEU A 195 -6.35 2.40 -25.72
CA LEU A 195 -5.75 3.75 -25.57
C LEU A 195 -4.59 3.75 -24.58
N LEU A 196 -4.65 2.87 -23.58
CA LEU A 196 -3.58 2.66 -22.58
C LEU A 196 -2.48 1.70 -23.09
N GLY A 197 -2.60 1.18 -24.31
CA GLY A 197 -1.62 0.28 -24.92
C GLY A 197 -1.74 -1.19 -24.46
N LEU A 198 -2.85 -1.58 -23.84
CA LEU A 198 -3.08 -2.92 -23.28
C LEU A 198 -3.75 -3.84 -24.29
N ASN A 199 -2.96 -4.35 -25.26
CA ASN A 199 -3.44 -5.20 -26.33
C ASN A 199 -3.54 -6.69 -25.96
N ASN A 200 -3.02 -7.09 -24.80
CA ASN A 200 -3.06 -8.44 -24.24
C ASN A 200 -4.26 -8.68 -23.33
N ALA A 201 -5.15 -7.70 -23.20
CA ALA A 201 -6.27 -7.71 -22.30
C ALA A 201 -7.59 -8.09 -22.96
N THR A 202 -8.40 -8.90 -22.28
CA THR A 202 -9.75 -9.26 -22.67
C THR A 202 -10.74 -8.80 -21.60
N VAL A 203 -11.85 -8.17 -22.01
CA VAL A 203 -12.94 -7.75 -21.11
C VAL A 203 -14.06 -8.77 -21.13
N VAL A 204 -14.50 -9.19 -19.95
CA VAL A 204 -15.61 -10.12 -19.74
C VAL A 204 -16.61 -9.48 -18.78
N CYS A 205 -17.85 -9.28 -19.25
CA CYS A 205 -18.96 -8.80 -18.42
C CYS A 205 -19.65 -10.01 -17.77
N ALA A 206 -19.25 -10.32 -16.51
CA ALA A 206 -19.76 -11.49 -15.79
C ALA A 206 -19.68 -11.29 -14.27
N ASP A 207 -20.39 -12.13 -13.52
CA ASP A 207 -20.21 -12.25 -12.08
C ASP A 207 -18.89 -12.97 -11.75
N ALA A 208 -18.16 -12.47 -10.75
CA ALA A 208 -16.86 -13.00 -10.35
C ALA A 208 -16.89 -14.47 -9.94
N VAL A 209 -17.95 -14.89 -9.21
CA VAL A 209 -18.09 -16.27 -8.70
C VAL A 209 -18.42 -17.24 -9.84
N GLU A 210 -19.31 -16.83 -10.72
CA GLU A 210 -19.67 -17.62 -11.91
C GLU A 210 -18.45 -17.79 -12.83
N TYR A 211 -17.72 -16.71 -13.09
CA TYR A 211 -16.54 -16.76 -13.93
C TYR A 211 -15.42 -17.61 -13.31
N LEU A 212 -15.15 -17.48 -12.01
CA LEU A 212 -14.15 -18.27 -11.30
C LEU A 212 -14.41 -19.79 -11.42
N SER A 213 -15.66 -20.22 -11.46
CA SER A 213 -16.02 -21.64 -11.59
C SER A 213 -15.59 -22.26 -12.93
N THR A 214 -15.44 -21.43 -13.96
CA THR A 214 -15.17 -21.86 -15.35
C THR A 214 -13.79 -21.51 -15.87
N VAL A 215 -13.08 -20.60 -15.17
CA VAL A 215 -11.78 -20.14 -15.62
C VAL A 215 -10.74 -21.26 -15.57
N GLU A 216 -9.90 -21.32 -16.59
CA GLU A 216 -8.71 -22.18 -16.60
C GLU A 216 -7.69 -21.71 -15.56
N PRO A 217 -6.79 -22.58 -15.07
CA PRO A 217 -5.78 -22.19 -14.11
C PRO A 217 -4.93 -20.99 -14.58
N GLN A 218 -4.73 -20.03 -13.69
CA GLN A 218 -4.02 -18.79 -13.92
C GLN A 218 -2.70 -18.75 -13.15
N THR A 219 -1.75 -17.93 -13.61
CA THR A 219 -0.58 -17.59 -12.79
C THR A 219 -1.01 -16.73 -11.61
N MET A 220 -1.85 -15.70 -11.87
CA MET A 220 -2.38 -14.82 -10.81
C MET A 220 -3.90 -14.66 -10.94
N LEU A 221 -4.59 -14.71 -9.81
CA LEU A 221 -5.92 -14.14 -9.64
C LEU A 221 -5.82 -12.86 -8.80
N PHE A 222 -6.55 -11.82 -9.20
CA PHE A 222 -6.70 -10.59 -8.43
C PHE A 222 -8.14 -10.41 -7.98
N LEU A 223 -8.32 -10.01 -6.72
CA LEU A 223 -9.61 -9.71 -6.12
C LEU A 223 -9.55 -8.42 -5.29
N ASP A 224 -10.50 -7.52 -5.50
CA ASP A 224 -10.81 -6.36 -4.64
C ASP A 224 -12.29 -6.43 -4.22
N PRO A 225 -12.64 -7.32 -3.26
CA PRO A 225 -14.03 -7.56 -2.91
C PRO A 225 -14.65 -6.32 -2.25
N ALA A 226 -15.82 -5.92 -2.75
CA ALA A 226 -16.58 -4.81 -2.19
C ALA A 226 -17.12 -5.18 -0.80
N ARG A 227 -17.17 -4.20 0.10
CA ARG A 227 -17.85 -4.39 1.40
C ARG A 227 -19.36 -4.48 1.17
N ARG A 228 -20.03 -5.45 1.82
CA ARG A 228 -21.50 -5.48 1.85
C ARG A 228 -21.96 -4.32 2.73
N ASP A 229 -22.57 -3.33 2.14
CA ASP A 229 -23.10 -2.19 2.87
C ASP A 229 -24.55 -1.91 2.45
N GLU A 230 -25.46 -2.87 2.76
CA GLU A 230 -26.88 -2.62 2.60
C GLU A 230 -27.47 -1.74 3.72
N HIS A 231 -26.76 -1.54 4.84
CA HIS A 231 -27.28 -0.82 6.01
C HIS A 231 -26.28 0.13 6.70
N GLY A 232 -25.15 0.52 6.08
CA GLY A 232 -24.22 1.52 6.64
C GLY A 232 -23.44 1.05 7.89
N ALA A 233 -23.48 -0.24 8.21
CA ALA A 233 -22.70 -0.80 9.31
C ALA A 233 -21.24 -0.98 8.87
N LYS A 234 -20.29 -0.53 9.70
CA LYS A 234 -18.86 -0.72 9.42
C LYS A 234 -18.52 -2.22 9.46
N THR A 235 -18.40 -2.81 8.30
CA THR A 235 -17.99 -4.19 8.12
C THR A 235 -16.53 -4.35 8.50
N VAL A 236 -16.24 -5.27 9.42
CA VAL A 236 -14.90 -5.46 10.00
C VAL A 236 -14.32 -6.84 9.65
N MET A 237 -15.11 -7.72 9.01
CA MET A 237 -14.75 -9.12 8.76
C MET A 237 -14.64 -9.41 7.26
N LEU A 238 -13.73 -10.35 6.91
CA LEU A 238 -13.52 -10.77 5.53
C LEU A 238 -14.76 -11.49 4.94
N ALA A 239 -15.48 -12.23 5.77
CA ALA A 239 -16.73 -12.91 5.38
C ALA A 239 -17.88 -11.95 5.00
N ASP A 240 -17.78 -10.67 5.39
CA ASP A 240 -18.79 -9.66 5.05
C ASP A 240 -18.51 -8.98 3.69
N CYS A 241 -17.50 -9.40 2.96
CA CYS A 241 -17.17 -8.88 1.64
C CYS A 241 -18.01 -9.55 0.53
N THR A 242 -18.11 -8.92 -0.61
CA THR A 242 -18.72 -9.46 -1.82
C THR A 242 -17.74 -9.38 -2.98
N PRO A 243 -17.31 -10.50 -3.57
CA PRO A 243 -17.64 -11.89 -3.18
C PRO A 243 -17.04 -12.28 -1.81
N ASP A 244 -17.61 -13.32 -1.18
CA ASP A 244 -17.12 -13.89 0.08
C ASP A 244 -15.84 -14.68 -0.16
N VAL A 245 -14.71 -14.08 0.16
CA VAL A 245 -13.38 -14.64 -0.10
C VAL A 245 -13.12 -15.93 0.67
N VAL A 246 -13.68 -16.06 1.89
CA VAL A 246 -13.49 -17.26 2.72
C VAL A 246 -14.17 -18.47 2.07
N GLN A 247 -15.35 -18.28 1.52
CA GLN A 247 -16.04 -19.34 0.77
C GLN A 247 -15.35 -19.68 -0.55
N LEU A 248 -14.75 -18.69 -1.21
CA LEU A 248 -14.07 -18.87 -2.49
C LEU A 248 -12.65 -19.40 -2.36
N LEU A 249 -12.07 -19.40 -1.14
CA LEU A 249 -10.67 -19.74 -0.91
C LEU A 249 -10.23 -21.06 -1.59
N PRO A 250 -10.97 -22.20 -1.49
CA PRO A 250 -10.57 -23.43 -2.16
C PRO A 250 -10.44 -23.29 -3.69
N GLN A 251 -11.38 -22.59 -4.31
CA GLN A 251 -11.36 -22.37 -5.75
C GLN A 251 -10.25 -21.41 -6.18
N LEU A 252 -10.00 -20.37 -5.40
CA LEU A 252 -8.90 -19.42 -5.66
C LEU A 252 -7.55 -20.14 -5.65
N LEU A 253 -7.32 -21.03 -4.68
CA LEU A 253 -6.09 -21.82 -4.58
C LEU A 253 -5.96 -22.90 -5.66
N GLU A 254 -7.08 -23.49 -6.09
CA GLU A 254 -7.09 -24.46 -7.19
C GLU A 254 -6.82 -23.78 -8.55
N LYS A 255 -7.40 -22.59 -8.75
CA LYS A 255 -7.39 -21.89 -10.03
C LYS A 255 -6.23 -20.91 -10.22
N SER A 256 -5.33 -20.74 -9.22
CA SER A 256 -4.17 -19.87 -9.39
C SER A 256 -2.92 -20.40 -8.69
N ARG A 257 -1.76 -19.99 -9.20
CA ARG A 257 -0.48 -20.20 -8.52
C ARG A 257 -0.34 -19.28 -7.32
N PHE A 258 -0.84 -18.04 -7.45
CA PHE A 258 -1.02 -17.12 -6.33
C PHE A 258 -2.24 -16.21 -6.57
N THR A 259 -2.86 -15.81 -5.48
CA THR A 259 -3.94 -14.82 -5.50
C THR A 259 -3.47 -13.56 -4.78
N MET A 260 -3.62 -12.40 -5.41
CA MET A 260 -3.46 -11.09 -4.78
C MET A 260 -4.83 -10.56 -4.36
N LEU A 261 -5.06 -10.46 -3.07
CA LEU A 261 -6.30 -9.98 -2.48
C LEU A 261 -6.10 -8.56 -1.94
N LYS A 262 -6.84 -7.60 -2.50
CA LYS A 262 -6.84 -6.22 -2.03
C LYS A 262 -8.00 -6.01 -1.05
N LEU A 263 -7.71 -5.45 0.10
CA LEU A 263 -8.67 -5.24 1.17
C LEU A 263 -8.66 -3.80 1.66
N SER A 264 -9.78 -3.38 2.24
CA SER A 264 -9.88 -2.10 2.91
C SER A 264 -8.88 -1.99 4.06
N PRO A 265 -8.21 -0.84 4.24
CA PRO A 265 -7.32 -0.61 5.38
C PRO A 265 -8.04 -0.62 6.74
N MET A 266 -9.37 -0.62 6.75
CA MET A 266 -10.16 -0.72 7.97
C MET A 266 -10.24 -2.15 8.53
N LEU A 267 -9.99 -3.18 7.71
CA LEU A 267 -9.99 -4.57 8.15
C LEU A 267 -8.82 -4.87 9.09
N ASP A 268 -9.04 -5.76 10.05
CA ASP A 268 -7.97 -6.31 10.87
C ASP A 268 -7.20 -7.36 10.07
N TRP A 269 -5.94 -7.06 9.75
CA TRP A 269 -5.12 -7.94 8.94
C TRP A 269 -4.78 -9.27 9.63
N HIS A 270 -4.65 -9.28 10.98
CA HIS A 270 -4.41 -10.52 11.74
C HIS A 270 -5.61 -11.46 11.59
N LYS A 271 -6.80 -10.92 11.80
CA LYS A 271 -8.05 -11.69 11.63
C LYS A 271 -8.20 -12.21 10.20
N ALA A 272 -7.86 -11.38 9.18
CA ALA A 272 -7.91 -11.80 7.78
C ALA A 272 -6.94 -12.95 7.50
N VAL A 273 -5.72 -12.92 8.05
CA VAL A 273 -4.75 -14.03 7.92
C VAL A 273 -5.26 -15.30 8.58
N ASP A 274 -5.85 -15.19 9.79
CA ASP A 274 -6.42 -16.33 10.51
C ASP A 274 -7.58 -16.97 9.73
N ASP A 275 -8.48 -16.14 9.17
CA ASP A 275 -9.63 -16.61 8.38
C ASP A 275 -9.21 -17.32 7.09
N LEU A 276 -8.03 -17.02 6.54
CA LEU A 276 -7.46 -17.61 5.33
C LEU A 276 -6.55 -18.82 5.59
N GLN A 277 -6.58 -19.39 6.81
CA GLN A 277 -6.14 -20.74 7.15
C GLN A 277 -4.69 -21.10 6.73
N GLY A 278 -3.73 -20.18 6.92
CA GLY A 278 -2.31 -20.44 6.65
C GLY A 278 -1.91 -20.43 5.16
N THR A 279 -2.78 -19.92 4.27
CA THR A 279 -2.47 -19.77 2.85
C THR A 279 -1.81 -18.44 2.51
N VAL A 280 -1.87 -17.46 3.43
CA VAL A 280 -1.26 -16.14 3.27
C VAL A 280 0.25 -16.25 3.45
N ARG A 281 1.00 -15.77 2.46
CA ARG A 281 2.47 -15.71 2.48
C ARG A 281 2.99 -14.32 2.78
N GLU A 282 2.30 -13.31 2.28
CA GLU A 282 2.67 -11.92 2.49
C GLU A 282 1.46 -11.04 2.80
N VAL A 283 1.65 -10.10 3.72
CA VAL A 283 0.72 -9.02 4.02
C VAL A 283 1.43 -7.71 3.69
N HIS A 284 0.86 -6.92 2.80
CA HIS A 284 1.38 -5.59 2.46
C HIS A 284 0.42 -4.54 2.97
N ILE A 285 0.90 -3.69 3.86
CA ILE A 285 0.18 -2.57 4.43
C ILE A 285 0.69 -1.32 3.73
N VAL A 286 -0.11 -0.78 2.81
CA VAL A 286 0.32 0.29 1.92
C VAL A 286 -0.25 1.63 2.36
N SER A 287 0.62 2.60 2.61
CA SER A 287 0.26 3.98 2.93
C SER A 287 0.77 4.95 1.87
N VAL A 288 0.05 6.05 1.69
CA VAL A 288 0.38 7.15 0.78
C VAL A 288 0.00 8.47 1.44
N GLY A 289 0.92 9.41 1.52
CA GLY A 289 0.65 10.74 2.05
C GLY A 289 0.19 10.74 3.52
N GLY A 290 0.71 9.83 4.33
CA GLY A 290 0.39 9.71 5.75
C GLY A 290 -0.90 8.96 6.08
N GLU A 291 -1.53 8.32 5.11
CA GLU A 291 -2.73 7.50 5.29
C GLU A 291 -2.51 6.07 4.78
N CYS A 292 -2.95 5.07 5.56
CA CYS A 292 -3.05 3.69 5.09
C CYS A 292 -4.17 3.61 4.05
N LYS A 293 -3.82 3.20 2.82
CA LYS A 293 -4.75 3.19 1.68
C LYS A 293 -5.35 1.83 1.42
N GLU A 294 -4.58 0.77 1.55
CA GLU A 294 -5.00 -0.60 1.25
C GLU A 294 -4.18 -1.63 2.03
N LEU A 295 -4.75 -2.80 2.19
CA LEU A 295 -4.08 -4.02 2.59
C LEU A 295 -4.04 -4.95 1.38
N LEU A 296 -2.87 -5.54 1.09
CA LEU A 296 -2.76 -6.59 0.08
C LEU A 296 -2.33 -7.87 0.78
N LEU A 297 -3.01 -8.97 0.50
CA LEU A 297 -2.63 -10.29 0.95
C LEU A 297 -2.24 -11.12 -0.28
N VAL A 298 -1.09 -11.79 -0.22
CA VAL A 298 -0.70 -12.74 -1.26
C VAL A 298 -0.87 -14.15 -0.72
N LEU A 299 -1.75 -14.88 -1.37
CA LEU A 299 -2.09 -16.26 -1.03
C LEU A 299 -1.39 -17.19 -2.02
N SER A 300 -0.78 -18.26 -1.54
CA SER A 300 -0.20 -19.32 -2.38
C SER A 300 -0.05 -20.61 -1.60
N THR A 301 -0.20 -21.72 -2.30
CA THR A 301 0.14 -23.06 -1.83
C THR A 301 1.37 -23.62 -2.53
N VAL A 302 1.82 -22.98 -3.61
CA VAL A 302 2.96 -23.42 -4.42
C VAL A 302 4.28 -22.99 -3.81
N VAL A 303 4.34 -21.80 -3.21
CA VAL A 303 5.52 -21.29 -2.51
C VAL A 303 5.33 -21.47 -1.02
N GLU A 304 6.11 -22.36 -0.41
CA GLU A 304 6.16 -22.48 1.05
C GLU A 304 7.14 -21.46 1.62
N SER A 305 6.62 -20.51 2.39
CA SER A 305 7.42 -19.52 3.10
C SER A 305 6.73 -19.11 4.40
N GLU A 306 7.51 -18.66 5.35
CA GLU A 306 6.97 -18.00 6.55
C GLU A 306 6.23 -16.73 6.15
N LEU A 307 5.17 -16.41 6.92
CA LEU A 307 4.42 -15.19 6.74
C LEU A 307 5.32 -13.96 6.95
N LYS A 308 5.37 -13.07 5.96
CA LYS A 308 6.05 -11.78 6.06
C LYS A 308 5.07 -10.62 5.98
N VAL A 309 5.33 -9.58 6.75
CA VAL A 309 4.54 -8.35 6.73
C VAL A 309 5.40 -7.19 6.23
N TYR A 310 4.90 -6.52 5.21
CA TYR A 310 5.53 -5.41 4.52
C TYR A 310 4.78 -4.12 4.83
N CYS A 311 5.43 -3.19 5.50
CA CYS A 311 4.88 -1.86 5.77
C CYS A 311 5.46 -0.89 4.76
N ALA A 312 4.72 -0.62 3.70
CA ALA A 312 5.14 0.26 2.61
C ALA A 312 4.52 1.66 2.77
N ASP A 313 5.34 2.70 2.76
CA ASP A 313 4.90 4.09 2.68
C ASP A 313 5.36 4.70 1.37
N LEU A 314 4.41 4.91 0.45
CA LEU A 314 4.70 5.38 -0.90
C LEU A 314 4.66 6.90 -0.93
N SER A 315 5.74 7.50 -1.39
CA SER A 315 5.79 8.95 -1.58
C SER A 315 5.00 9.37 -2.83
N THR A 316 4.32 10.52 -2.74
CA THR A 316 3.71 11.20 -3.90
C THR A 316 4.65 12.21 -4.54
N ALA A 317 5.71 12.62 -3.84
CA ALA A 317 6.78 13.49 -4.31
C ALA A 317 8.06 12.67 -4.39
N SER A 318 8.94 12.99 -5.29
CA SER A 318 10.15 12.27 -5.73
C SER A 318 11.09 11.70 -4.66
N ASP A 319 10.77 11.74 -3.38
CA ASP A 319 11.83 11.70 -2.40
C ASP A 319 11.93 10.46 -1.56
N THR A 320 11.24 9.54 -1.39
CA THR A 320 11.59 8.36 -0.57
C THR A 320 10.37 7.55 -0.14
N SER A 321 10.03 6.57 -0.91
CA SER A 321 9.25 5.44 -0.39
C SER A 321 10.05 4.71 0.68
N SER A 322 9.44 4.39 1.79
CA SER A 322 10.04 3.56 2.84
C SER A 322 9.36 2.19 2.90
N LEU A 323 10.15 1.17 3.15
CA LEU A 323 9.69 -0.20 3.31
C LEU A 323 10.29 -0.79 4.59
N PHE A 324 9.42 -1.29 5.48
CA PHE A 324 9.83 -2.06 6.64
C PHE A 324 9.22 -3.46 6.57
N VAL A 325 10.05 -4.49 6.72
CA VAL A 325 9.62 -5.89 6.60
C VAL A 325 9.93 -6.64 7.88
N TYR A 326 8.98 -7.46 8.35
CA TYR A 326 9.18 -8.28 9.52
C TYR A 326 8.41 -9.60 9.44
N THR A 327 8.81 -10.58 10.25
CA THR A 327 8.08 -11.83 10.46
C THR A 327 7.31 -11.73 11.78
N PRO A 328 5.98 -11.86 11.80
CA PRO A 328 5.19 -11.77 13.03
C PRO A 328 5.64 -12.80 14.07
N GLY A 329 5.76 -12.36 15.34
CA GLY A 329 6.14 -13.22 16.45
C GLY A 329 7.62 -13.59 16.53
N SER A 330 8.47 -13.06 15.64
CA SER A 330 9.92 -13.31 15.67
C SER A 330 10.67 -12.52 16.76
N SER A 331 10.05 -11.47 17.28
CA SER A 331 10.65 -10.57 18.25
C SER A 331 10.13 -10.79 19.67
N ALA A 332 11.05 -10.84 20.64
CA ALA A 332 10.66 -10.75 22.03
C ALA A 332 10.22 -9.32 22.36
N PRO A 333 9.23 -9.13 23.25
CA PRO A 333 8.80 -7.79 23.67
C PRO A 333 9.99 -6.95 24.13
N VAL A 334 10.15 -5.75 23.56
CA VAL A 334 11.19 -4.83 23.97
C VAL A 334 10.86 -4.34 25.38
N ALA A 335 11.69 -4.70 26.36
CA ALA A 335 11.58 -4.18 27.70
C ALA A 335 11.64 -2.65 27.66
N ASN A 336 10.75 -1.97 28.41
CA ASN A 336 10.75 -0.51 28.54
C ASN A 336 12.19 -0.05 28.78
N SER A 337 12.74 0.68 27.81
CA SER A 337 14.13 1.06 27.89
C SER A 337 14.37 2.02 29.04
N LYS A 338 15.57 1.93 29.61
CA LYS A 338 16.08 2.83 30.64
C LYS A 338 16.38 4.26 30.12
N LEU A 339 16.07 4.56 28.85
CA LEU A 339 16.21 5.91 28.30
C LEU A 339 15.22 6.83 29.01
N LYS A 340 15.76 7.75 29.78
CA LYS A 340 14.95 8.79 30.42
C LYS A 340 14.49 9.74 29.33
N THR A 341 13.19 9.78 29.08
CA THR A 341 12.54 10.68 28.09
C THR A 341 13.04 12.13 28.15
N GLN A 342 13.52 12.56 29.34
CA GLN A 342 14.03 13.92 29.57
C GLN A 342 15.42 14.19 28.94
N ASN A 343 16.17 13.16 28.55
CA ASN A 343 17.56 13.31 28.06
C ASN A 343 17.73 12.89 26.61
N SER A 344 16.69 12.32 25.98
CA SER A 344 16.76 11.86 24.58
C SER A 344 16.82 13.04 23.62
N LYS A 345 17.66 12.92 22.59
CA LYS A 345 17.91 13.99 21.62
C LYS A 345 16.95 13.96 20.43
N PHE A 346 16.39 12.80 20.13
CA PHE A 346 15.50 12.62 19.01
C PHE A 346 14.19 11.95 19.41
N VAL A 347 13.10 12.37 18.77
CA VAL A 347 11.80 11.69 18.82
C VAL A 347 11.39 11.28 17.41
N HIS A 348 10.92 10.05 17.27
CA HIS A 348 10.51 9.43 16.01
C HIS A 348 9.03 9.08 16.08
N GLU A 349 8.31 9.40 15.01
CA GLU A 349 6.91 9.06 14.82
C GLU A 349 6.78 8.15 13.59
N PRO A 350 6.35 6.88 13.75
CA PRO A 350 6.20 5.94 12.65
C PRO A 350 5.18 6.40 11.60
N ASN A 351 5.36 5.96 10.37
CA ASN A 351 4.41 6.20 9.29
C ASN A 351 3.10 5.42 9.46
N ALA A 352 2.12 5.67 8.59
CA ALA A 352 0.79 5.11 8.72
C ALA A 352 0.73 3.58 8.50
N SER A 353 1.63 3.01 7.69
CA SER A 353 1.70 1.56 7.49
C SER A 353 2.18 0.84 8.75
N ILE A 354 3.21 1.34 9.41
CA ILE A 354 3.71 0.83 10.70
C ILE A 354 2.61 0.96 11.79
N MET A 355 1.94 2.11 11.84
CA MET A 355 0.84 2.33 12.79
C MET A 355 -0.29 1.33 12.60
N LYS A 356 -0.61 0.98 11.35
CA LYS A 356 -1.63 -0.02 11.02
C LYS A 356 -1.15 -1.45 11.31
N ALA A 357 0.13 -1.74 11.06
CA ALA A 357 0.72 -3.05 11.34
C ALA A 357 0.75 -3.36 12.84
N GLY A 358 0.99 -2.35 13.67
CA GLY A 358 1.15 -2.52 15.11
C GLY A 358 2.49 -3.15 15.53
N CYS A 359 3.47 -3.24 14.63
CA CYS A 359 4.78 -3.90 14.81
C CYS A 359 5.78 -3.02 15.57
N PHE A 360 5.38 -2.52 16.72
CA PHE A 360 6.16 -1.53 17.48
C PHE A 360 7.41 -2.13 18.15
N ASP A 361 7.32 -3.38 18.60
CA ASP A 361 8.44 -4.09 19.21
C ASP A 361 9.49 -4.46 18.14
N GLU A 362 9.05 -4.95 16.98
CA GLU A 362 9.92 -5.25 15.83
C GLU A 362 10.62 -3.97 15.32
N LEU A 363 9.88 -2.87 15.23
CA LEU A 363 10.44 -1.58 14.85
C LEU A 363 11.49 -1.11 15.86
N ALA A 364 11.18 -1.18 17.16
CA ALA A 364 12.08 -0.77 18.22
C ALA A 364 13.38 -1.57 18.21
N LEU A 365 13.30 -2.87 17.99
CA LEU A 365 14.46 -3.76 17.89
C LEU A 365 15.29 -3.45 16.64
N ALA A 366 14.66 -3.31 15.48
CA ALA A 366 15.35 -3.10 14.21
C ALA A 366 16.14 -1.78 14.16
N TYR A 367 15.58 -0.73 14.75
CA TYR A 367 16.20 0.61 14.73
C TYR A 367 16.93 0.99 16.03
N GLY A 368 16.93 0.11 17.05
CA GLY A 368 17.55 0.40 18.35
C GLY A 368 16.90 1.59 19.07
N VAL A 369 15.62 1.83 18.82
CA VAL A 369 14.87 2.94 19.44
C VAL A 369 14.06 2.47 20.63
N SER A 370 13.68 3.40 21.48
CA SER A 370 12.96 3.11 22.71
C SER A 370 11.59 3.74 22.73
N PRO A 371 10.51 2.98 22.98
CA PRO A 371 9.18 3.56 23.07
C PRO A 371 9.08 4.50 24.30
N VAL A 372 8.41 5.64 24.15
CA VAL A 372 8.08 6.54 25.27
C VAL A 372 7.16 5.84 26.27
N SER A 373 6.15 5.18 25.74
CA SER A 373 5.26 4.26 26.45
C SER A 373 4.55 3.37 25.44
N ARG A 374 4.01 2.25 25.89
CA ARG A 374 3.36 1.26 25.01
C ARG A 374 2.25 1.86 24.12
N ASN A 375 1.51 2.84 24.63
CA ASN A 375 0.37 3.44 23.93
C ASN A 375 0.69 4.81 23.29
N SER A 376 1.94 5.30 23.39
CA SER A 376 2.32 6.58 22.81
C SER A 376 2.62 6.50 21.32
N HIS A 377 3.11 5.35 20.87
CA HIS A 377 3.59 5.12 19.51
C HIS A 377 4.62 6.18 19.06
N LEU A 378 5.38 6.70 20.03
CA LEU A 378 6.52 7.57 19.83
C LEU A 378 7.76 6.85 20.33
N PHE A 379 8.86 7.01 19.60
CA PHE A 379 10.14 6.38 19.92
C PHE A 379 11.22 7.42 20.13
N LEU A 380 12.21 7.09 20.92
CA LEU A 380 13.31 7.97 21.30
C LEU A 380 14.64 7.35 20.93
N SER A 381 15.61 8.20 20.58
CA SER A 381 17.01 7.82 20.43
C SER A 381 17.93 8.95 20.89
N ASP A 382 19.19 8.62 21.17
CA ASP A 382 20.23 9.61 21.50
C ASP A 382 21.02 10.03 20.26
N GLU A 383 21.00 9.20 19.21
CA GLU A 383 21.65 9.48 17.93
C GLU A 383 20.60 9.58 16.80
N PRO A 384 20.92 10.30 15.72
CA PRO A 384 20.02 10.42 14.58
C PRO A 384 19.87 9.08 13.84
N ILE A 385 18.66 8.81 13.36
CA ILE A 385 18.35 7.63 12.53
C ILE A 385 17.92 8.15 11.16
N GLU A 386 18.74 7.88 10.15
CA GLU A 386 18.51 8.45 8.81
C GLU A 386 17.34 7.81 8.07
N ASP A 387 17.16 6.49 8.19
CA ASP A 387 16.19 5.69 7.44
C ASP A 387 15.00 5.22 8.31
N PHE A 388 14.66 5.95 9.35
CA PHE A 388 13.50 5.60 10.18
C PHE A 388 12.21 5.65 9.33
N PRO A 389 11.38 4.59 9.33
CA PRO A 389 10.16 4.53 8.51
C PRO A 389 9.06 5.42 9.10
N GLY A 390 9.23 6.73 8.95
CA GLY A 390 8.36 7.74 9.51
C GLY A 390 8.99 9.13 9.53
N ARG A 391 8.71 9.90 10.58
CA ARG A 391 9.24 11.25 10.75
C ARG A 391 10.14 11.32 11.98
N SER A 392 11.29 11.94 11.82
CA SER A 392 12.27 12.16 12.90
C SER A 392 12.37 13.63 13.25
N PHE A 393 12.54 13.93 14.54
CA PHE A 393 12.61 15.29 15.06
C PHE A 393 13.71 15.39 16.13
N VAL A 394 14.42 16.52 16.13
CA VAL A 394 15.37 16.89 17.19
C VAL A 394 14.57 17.44 18.37
N VAL A 395 14.75 16.88 19.56
CA VAL A 395 14.14 17.38 20.79
C VAL A 395 14.95 18.54 21.32
N GLU A 396 14.40 19.75 21.30
CA GLU A 396 15.06 20.93 21.84
C GLU A 396 14.81 21.12 23.34
N ARG A 397 13.59 20.80 23.78
CA ARG A 397 13.18 20.96 25.18
C ARG A 397 12.13 19.93 25.55
N VAL A 398 12.19 19.48 26.79
CA VAL A 398 11.15 18.65 27.41
C VAL A 398 10.57 19.42 28.58
N THR A 399 9.26 19.41 28.74
CA THR A 399 8.56 20.09 29.84
C THR A 399 7.35 19.31 30.30
N THR A 400 6.99 19.51 31.55
CA THR A 400 5.71 18.99 32.10
C THR A 400 4.57 19.98 31.86
N MET A 401 3.37 19.65 32.35
CA MET A 401 2.23 20.58 32.32
C MET A 401 2.29 21.65 33.45
N ASN A 402 3.40 21.73 34.21
CA ASN A 402 3.62 22.76 35.22
C ASN A 402 3.67 24.15 34.57
N LYS A 403 2.89 25.09 35.11
CA LYS A 403 2.72 26.43 34.54
C LYS A 403 4.04 27.23 34.45
N GLY A 404 4.95 27.05 35.40
CA GLY A 404 6.23 27.74 35.43
C GLY A 404 7.21 27.18 34.38
N GLU A 405 7.28 25.87 34.27
CA GLU A 405 8.09 25.16 33.28
C GLU A 405 7.62 25.43 31.83
N LEU A 406 6.29 25.33 31.61
CA LEU A 406 5.68 25.63 30.32
C LEU A 406 6.03 27.03 29.83
N ARG A 407 5.94 28.03 30.71
CA ARG A 407 6.28 29.42 30.35
C ARG A 407 7.74 29.57 29.89
N LYS A 408 8.66 28.87 30.54
CA LYS A 408 10.08 28.88 30.15
C LYS A 408 10.30 28.09 28.82
N ALA A 409 9.72 26.92 28.74
CA ALA A 409 9.90 26.04 27.58
C ALA A 409 9.30 26.60 26.30
N LEU A 410 8.17 27.34 26.39
CA LEU A 410 7.46 27.93 25.25
C LEU A 410 7.88 29.35 24.94
N ALA A 411 8.86 29.92 25.65
CA ALA A 411 9.32 31.29 25.42
C ALA A 411 9.81 31.45 23.96
N GLY A 412 9.23 32.44 23.24
CA GLY A 412 9.54 32.73 21.84
C GLY A 412 8.83 31.86 20.80
N ILE A 413 7.93 30.95 21.21
CA ILE A 413 7.16 30.11 20.30
C ILE A 413 5.73 30.67 20.15
N GLU A 414 5.42 31.23 19.00
CA GLU A 414 4.10 31.75 18.68
C GLU A 414 3.23 30.76 17.89
N LYS A 415 3.86 29.88 17.11
CA LYS A 415 3.23 28.87 16.26
C LYS A 415 3.88 27.51 16.46
N ALA A 416 3.08 26.45 16.48
CA ALA A 416 3.57 25.08 16.49
C ALA A 416 2.56 24.09 15.93
N ASN A 417 3.07 23.02 15.35
CA ASN A 417 2.33 21.83 14.98
C ASN A 417 2.21 20.93 16.23
N ILE A 418 0.99 20.70 16.70
CA ILE A 418 0.76 19.93 17.94
C ILE A 418 0.22 18.56 17.58
N ALA A 419 0.84 17.51 18.12
CA ALA A 419 0.37 16.14 18.09
C ALA A 419 0.17 15.62 19.54
N THR A 420 -0.94 14.92 19.77
CA THR A 420 -1.21 14.25 21.04
C THR A 420 -1.13 12.75 20.87
N ARG A 421 -0.34 12.06 21.71
CA ARG A 421 -0.15 10.62 21.69
C ARG A 421 -0.27 10.09 23.13
N ASN A 422 -1.34 9.35 23.41
CA ASN A 422 -1.65 8.90 24.78
C ASN A 422 -1.65 10.06 25.79
N PHE A 423 -2.39 11.12 25.50
CA PHE A 423 -2.44 12.34 26.31
C PHE A 423 -3.87 12.72 26.68
N PRO A 424 -4.16 13.22 27.89
CA PRO A 424 -5.53 13.44 28.37
C PRO A 424 -6.26 14.61 27.71
N LEU A 425 -5.56 15.47 26.95
CA LEU A 425 -6.16 16.59 26.24
C LEU A 425 -6.11 16.35 24.72
N THR A 426 -7.14 16.79 24.02
CA THR A 426 -7.14 16.87 22.55
C THR A 426 -6.19 17.96 22.06
N VAL A 427 -5.81 17.90 20.78
CA VAL A 427 -4.97 18.94 20.12
C VAL A 427 -5.62 20.33 20.28
N ALA A 428 -6.94 20.44 20.11
CA ALA A 428 -7.65 21.72 20.21
C ALA A 428 -7.62 22.31 21.62
N GLU A 429 -7.85 21.47 22.64
CA GLU A 429 -7.80 21.87 24.05
C GLU A 429 -6.38 22.29 24.47
N LEU A 430 -5.38 21.47 24.05
CA LEU A 430 -3.98 21.75 24.33
C LEU A 430 -3.54 23.06 23.69
N ARG A 431 -3.89 23.28 22.40
CA ARG A 431 -3.60 24.51 21.67
C ARG A 431 -4.18 25.74 22.37
N LYS A 432 -5.45 25.67 22.81
CA LYS A 432 -6.10 26.73 23.60
C LYS A 432 -5.38 26.99 24.91
N ARG A 433 -4.97 25.95 25.62
CA ARG A 433 -4.26 26.03 26.91
C ARG A 433 -2.86 26.64 26.77
N LEU A 434 -2.11 26.26 25.72
CA LEU A 434 -0.77 26.77 25.45
C LEU A 434 -0.79 28.16 24.79
N LYS A 435 -1.93 28.62 24.24
CA LYS A 435 -2.11 29.88 23.50
C LYS A 435 -1.18 29.99 22.28
N ILE A 436 -0.96 28.90 21.58
CA ILE A 436 -0.07 28.80 20.43
C ILE A 436 -0.92 28.65 19.15
N LYS A 437 -0.57 29.38 18.08
CA LYS A 437 -1.22 29.29 16.76
C LYS A 437 -0.73 28.03 16.01
N ASP A 438 -1.49 27.60 15.01
CA ASP A 438 -1.12 26.46 14.15
C ASP A 438 -0.02 26.79 13.16
N GLY A 439 0.81 25.77 12.82
CA GLY A 439 1.88 25.85 11.83
C GLY A 439 3.22 26.29 12.37
N GLY A 440 4.14 26.68 11.48
CA GLY A 440 5.53 26.98 11.80
C GLY A 440 6.42 25.75 11.83
N ASP A 441 7.68 25.92 12.25
CA ASP A 441 8.73 24.87 12.20
C ASP A 441 8.87 24.08 13.51
N VAL A 442 8.14 24.49 14.54
CA VAL A 442 8.14 23.81 15.85
C VAL A 442 7.06 22.75 15.88
N TYR A 443 7.42 21.58 16.41
CA TYR A 443 6.52 20.46 16.67
C TYR A 443 6.45 20.21 18.18
N ILE A 444 5.25 20.01 18.71
CA ILE A 444 5.02 19.70 20.12
C ILE A 444 4.31 18.36 20.20
N PHE A 445 5.02 17.34 20.67
CA PHE A 445 4.43 16.03 20.95
C PHE A 445 4.04 15.99 22.43
N ALA A 446 2.72 15.94 22.67
CA ALA A 446 2.18 15.76 24.00
C ALA A 446 1.92 14.26 24.24
N THR A 447 2.56 13.71 25.27
CA THR A 447 2.53 12.27 25.51
C THR A 447 2.56 11.95 27.01
N THR A 448 2.28 10.69 27.35
CA THR A 448 2.37 10.15 28.70
C THR A 448 3.45 9.07 28.72
N THR A 449 4.40 9.18 29.64
CA THR A 449 5.47 8.19 29.84
C THR A 449 4.93 6.88 30.41
N ALA A 450 5.79 5.86 30.48
CA ALA A 450 5.46 4.59 31.11
C ALA A 450 5.13 4.72 32.60
N GLU A 451 5.72 5.72 33.27
CA GLU A 451 5.49 6.05 34.68
C GLU A 451 4.21 6.89 34.90
N GLY A 452 3.52 7.29 33.83
CA GLY A 452 2.29 8.10 33.89
C GLY A 452 2.54 9.61 33.92
N GLU A 453 3.76 10.08 33.67
CA GLU A 453 4.06 11.51 33.61
C GLU A 453 3.59 12.11 32.28
N HIS A 454 2.95 13.26 32.33
CA HIS A 454 2.50 14.02 31.15
C HIS A 454 3.60 14.99 30.71
N LEU A 455 4.18 14.74 29.53
CA LEU A 455 5.27 15.51 28.98
C LEU A 455 4.90 16.16 27.63
N LEU A 456 5.54 17.28 27.36
CA LEU A 456 5.58 17.93 26.07
C LEU A 456 7.02 17.90 25.54
N LEU A 457 7.23 17.25 24.40
CA LEU A 457 8.48 17.25 23.66
C LEU A 457 8.43 18.36 22.62
N ILE A 458 9.20 19.43 22.84
CA ILE A 458 9.29 20.57 21.92
C ILE A 458 10.44 20.27 20.97
N SER A 459 10.15 20.17 19.69
CA SER A 459 11.04 19.58 18.70
C SER A 459 11.01 20.33 17.38
N ARG A 460 12.03 20.10 16.53
CA ARG A 460 12.06 20.53 15.13
C ARG A 460 12.29 19.33 14.23
N LYS A 461 11.75 19.37 13.01
CA LYS A 461 11.94 18.30 12.05
C LYS A 461 13.44 18.11 11.76
N TYR A 462 13.88 16.86 11.82
CA TYR A 462 15.22 16.43 11.45
C TYR A 462 15.20 15.98 9.99
N ARG A 463 15.43 16.86 9.04
CA ARG A 463 15.34 16.60 7.58
C ARG A 463 13.98 16.21 7.03
#